data_0aae0d3fc35d8740302d04dd93bf7520
#
_entry.id   0aae0d3fc35d8740302d04dd93bf7520
#
_cell.length_a   1.000
_cell.length_b   1.000
_cell.length_c   1.000
_cell.angle_alpha   90.00
_cell.angle_beta   90.00
_cell.angle_gamma   90.00
#
_symmetry.space_group_name_H-M   'P 1'
#
loop_
_entity.id
_entity.type
_entity.pdbx_description
1 polymer ?
#
loop_
_entity_poly.entity_id
_entity_poly.type
_entity_poly.pdbx_seq_one_letter_code
_entity_poly.pdbx_strand_id
1 'polypeptide(L)'
;MKRLRERVPAGVAVAAVYVVIAFLLTIATWRAPSTTYIGEGPDPVQAMWGIGWVPFAAGHGLNPLVSTYVNAPAGMNMLWGNAFAFPMALLWPVTVTAGATVSYDLAMTLSLALAAFFAYLAIRRWVPGVVAAALGGLLYGFSPYMTAQYFGHLGLVMSGITPPLALVLLDEIVVRQRCRPLVLGLLTAALTVLQFFITQELLLTEVIAAVAVVVVLAISYPNRVRAHAGFALRALCIAAVAAAVVLAYPTWLQFFAPGHLVIHGAVHGTDTYVTDAANFIVPTVTQLISPQAAINISSHFSGNASEWDGYLGIPLILILVVATIRFRRVPVIRTAGIVALIIAILSLGPHLHVAGHQLPVPLPWWIPAHLPVLENILPARMMIYVYLAAAITFSFLLRALWLIRSTPALNAVVALIVLLPLLPTLPAPATPLHTRAPFTSALSAQAFNGANVLFEPFPGVDYPQAMTWQRSVNFSFTMIGGYVIGPYAPGVQAFQQQIHDLAARSVTLSPSQQLALLTELRTFGVNTVVVDPAVVPSGTRSLFTQIIGAPPVAKDGFLVWRFVPH
;
A
#
# COMPACT_ATOMS: atom_id res chain seq x y z
N MET A 1 6.23 -21.35 -34.10
CA MET A 1 5.59 -22.31 -33.18
C MET A 1 6.58 -23.05 -32.28
N LYS A 2 7.69 -23.65 -32.74
CA LYS A 2 8.68 -24.32 -31.87
C LYS A 2 9.23 -23.41 -30.74
N ARG A 3 9.61 -22.16 -31.04
CA ARG A 3 10.09 -21.17 -30.06
C ARG A 3 9.03 -20.71 -29.03
N LEU A 4 7.74 -20.79 -29.32
CA LEU A 4 6.68 -20.55 -28.34
C LEU A 4 6.51 -21.72 -27.38
N ARG A 5 6.63 -22.95 -27.89
CA ARG A 5 6.49 -24.20 -27.10
C ARG A 5 7.61 -24.37 -26.05
N GLU A 6 8.81 -23.80 -26.31
CA GLU A 6 9.94 -23.82 -25.38
C GLU A 6 9.90 -22.65 -24.37
N ARG A 7 9.14 -21.57 -24.64
CA ARG A 7 9.05 -20.38 -23.78
C ARG A 7 8.06 -20.54 -22.65
N VAL A 8 6.97 -21.26 -22.86
CA VAL A 8 5.95 -21.48 -21.83
C VAL A 8 6.49 -22.24 -20.62
N PRO A 9 7.19 -23.37 -20.76
CA PRO A 9 7.73 -24.09 -19.61
C PRO A 9 8.76 -23.26 -18.82
N ALA A 10 9.60 -22.48 -19.50
CA ALA A 10 10.57 -21.62 -18.80
C ALA A 10 9.90 -20.47 -18.02
N GLY A 11 8.83 -19.87 -18.55
CA GLY A 11 8.06 -18.85 -17.85
C GLY A 11 7.35 -19.41 -16.60
N VAL A 12 6.75 -20.61 -16.72
CA VAL A 12 6.11 -21.28 -15.59
C VAL A 12 7.13 -21.62 -14.49
N ALA A 13 8.30 -22.11 -14.86
CA ALA A 13 9.37 -22.40 -13.89
C ALA A 13 9.83 -21.13 -13.16
N VAL A 14 10.00 -20.00 -13.86
CA VAL A 14 10.37 -18.71 -13.26
C VAL A 14 9.27 -18.23 -12.31
N ALA A 15 8.00 -18.30 -12.71
CA ALA A 15 6.88 -17.95 -11.85
C ALA A 15 6.84 -18.81 -10.57
N ALA A 16 7.02 -20.13 -10.71
CA ALA A 16 7.07 -21.05 -9.57
C ALA A 16 8.20 -20.71 -8.60
N VAL A 17 9.38 -20.36 -9.11
CA VAL A 17 10.52 -19.93 -8.26
C VAL A 17 10.17 -18.67 -7.47
N TYR A 18 9.55 -17.66 -8.11
CA TYR A 18 9.14 -16.44 -7.41
C TYR A 18 8.07 -16.70 -6.35
N VAL A 19 7.10 -17.57 -6.64
CA VAL A 19 6.09 -17.97 -5.66
C VAL A 19 6.76 -18.65 -4.46
N VAL A 20 7.68 -19.59 -4.70
CA VAL A 20 8.42 -20.26 -3.62
C VAL A 20 9.20 -19.25 -2.78
N ILE A 21 9.92 -18.31 -3.41
CA ILE A 21 10.67 -17.26 -2.69
C ILE A 21 9.72 -16.41 -1.85
N ALA A 22 8.57 -16.00 -2.39
CA ALA A 22 7.59 -15.20 -1.67
C ALA A 22 7.04 -15.94 -0.44
N PHE A 23 6.68 -17.22 -0.56
CA PHE A 23 6.24 -18.04 0.58
C PHE A 23 7.34 -18.29 1.61
N LEU A 24 8.61 -18.46 1.17
CA LEU A 24 9.74 -18.59 2.10
C LEU A 24 9.98 -17.29 2.88
N LEU A 25 9.84 -16.13 2.23
CA LEU A 25 9.95 -14.83 2.88
C LEU A 25 8.88 -14.65 3.97
N THR A 26 7.66 -15.11 3.73
CA THR A 26 6.50 -14.95 4.62
C THR A 26 6.19 -16.19 5.45
N ILE A 27 7.13 -17.13 5.54
CA ILE A 27 6.93 -18.46 6.18
C ILE A 27 6.45 -18.37 7.63
N ALA A 28 6.83 -17.31 8.36
CA ALA A 28 6.41 -17.12 9.75
C ALA A 28 4.88 -17.02 9.87
N THR A 29 4.23 -16.26 8.99
CA THR A 29 2.77 -16.11 8.95
C THR A 29 2.08 -17.39 8.50
N TRP A 30 2.63 -18.11 7.50
CA TRP A 30 2.04 -19.33 6.97
C TRP A 30 2.11 -20.54 7.90
N ARG A 31 2.82 -20.43 9.04
CA ARG A 31 2.77 -21.44 10.12
C ARG A 31 1.47 -21.38 10.93
N ALA A 32 0.80 -20.22 10.95
CA ALA A 32 -0.45 -20.01 11.69
C ALA A 32 -1.37 -19.00 10.95
N PRO A 33 -1.80 -19.28 9.70
CA PRO A 33 -2.37 -18.29 8.78
C PRO A 33 -3.73 -17.72 9.20
N SER A 34 -4.44 -18.33 10.14
CA SER A 34 -5.71 -17.83 10.68
C SER A 34 -5.54 -16.94 11.91
N THR A 35 -4.37 -16.96 12.53
CA THR A 35 -4.10 -16.31 13.82
C THR A 35 -2.91 -15.36 13.81
N THR A 36 -2.23 -15.25 12.67
CA THR A 36 -1.17 -14.27 12.39
C THR A 36 -1.42 -13.59 11.06
N TYR A 37 -0.87 -12.40 10.89
CA TYR A 37 -0.90 -11.68 9.61
C TYR A 37 0.45 -11.04 9.30
N ILE A 38 0.72 -10.79 8.02
CA ILE A 38 1.94 -10.13 7.54
C ILE A 38 1.87 -8.63 7.89
N GLY A 39 2.97 -8.10 8.41
CA GLY A 39 3.10 -6.69 8.75
C GLY A 39 2.74 -6.39 10.20
N GLU A 40 2.66 -5.10 10.50
CA GLU A 40 2.39 -4.55 11.84
C GLU A 40 1.62 -3.22 11.72
N GLY A 41 1.16 -2.70 12.84
CA GLY A 41 0.41 -1.45 12.86
C GLY A 41 -1.06 -1.57 12.46
N PRO A 42 -1.73 -0.44 12.17
CA PRO A 42 -3.16 -0.40 11.90
C PRO A 42 -3.57 -0.76 10.46
N ASP A 43 -2.67 -0.56 9.48
CA ASP A 43 -2.99 -0.75 8.06
C ASP A 43 -3.41 -2.18 7.70
N PRO A 44 -2.74 -3.25 8.19
CA PRO A 44 -3.21 -4.63 7.98
C PRO A 44 -4.62 -4.87 8.50
N VAL A 45 -4.95 -4.29 9.66
CA VAL A 45 -6.28 -4.44 10.29
C VAL A 45 -7.35 -3.77 9.44
N GLN A 46 -7.09 -2.55 8.98
CA GLN A 46 -7.98 -1.83 8.07
C GLN A 46 -8.14 -2.60 6.75
N ALA A 47 -7.06 -3.11 6.20
CA ALA A 47 -7.07 -3.91 4.98
C ALA A 47 -7.93 -5.18 5.11
N MET A 48 -7.71 -5.97 6.17
CA MET A 48 -8.51 -7.17 6.45
C MET A 48 -9.99 -6.84 6.69
N TRP A 49 -10.29 -5.71 7.31
CA TRP A 49 -11.65 -5.23 7.49
C TRP A 49 -12.31 -4.94 6.13
N GLY A 50 -11.63 -4.17 5.25
CA GLY A 50 -12.12 -3.85 3.91
C GLY A 50 -12.33 -5.08 3.03
N ILE A 51 -11.40 -6.06 3.08
CA ILE A 51 -11.52 -7.35 2.37
C ILE A 51 -12.77 -8.12 2.84
N GLY A 52 -13.10 -8.08 4.12
CA GLY A 52 -14.32 -8.70 4.65
C GLY A 52 -15.58 -7.91 4.34
N TRP A 53 -15.49 -6.57 4.29
CA TRP A 53 -16.63 -5.69 4.04
C TRP A 53 -17.23 -5.87 2.65
N VAL A 54 -16.42 -5.94 1.60
CA VAL A 54 -16.90 -6.02 0.21
C VAL A 54 -17.86 -7.19 -0.02
N PRO A 55 -17.53 -8.45 0.33
CA PRO A 55 -18.47 -9.56 0.20
C PRO A 55 -19.69 -9.44 1.12
N PHE A 56 -19.51 -8.94 2.35
CA PHE A 56 -20.61 -8.70 3.27
C PHE A 56 -21.61 -7.70 2.68
N ALA A 57 -21.14 -6.53 2.25
CA ALA A 57 -21.99 -5.49 1.69
C ALA A 57 -22.75 -5.96 0.45
N ALA A 58 -22.06 -6.64 -0.47
CA ALA A 58 -22.68 -7.20 -1.68
C ALA A 58 -23.75 -8.25 -1.35
N GLY A 59 -23.50 -9.12 -0.35
CA GLY A 59 -24.45 -10.13 0.09
C GLY A 59 -25.70 -9.58 0.80
N HIS A 60 -25.61 -8.35 1.32
CA HIS A 60 -26.72 -7.67 2.01
C HIS A 60 -27.36 -6.54 1.20
N GLY A 61 -27.01 -6.40 -0.10
CA GLY A 61 -27.55 -5.35 -0.97
C GLY A 61 -27.09 -3.94 -0.60
N LEU A 62 -26.00 -3.82 0.16
CA LEU A 62 -25.40 -2.54 0.52
C LEU A 62 -24.40 -2.08 -0.55
N ASN A 63 -24.14 -0.77 -0.62
CA ASN A 63 -23.09 -0.26 -1.48
C ASN A 63 -21.69 -0.61 -0.91
N PRO A 64 -20.89 -1.46 -1.58
CA PRO A 64 -19.59 -1.85 -1.04
C PRO A 64 -18.54 -0.72 -1.04
N LEU A 65 -18.79 0.38 -1.76
CA LEU A 65 -17.89 1.55 -1.81
C LEU A 65 -17.99 2.46 -0.59
N VAL A 66 -19.02 2.28 0.24
CA VAL A 66 -19.22 3.07 1.46
C VAL A 66 -19.65 2.15 2.61
N SER A 67 -19.37 2.56 3.83
CA SER A 67 -19.81 1.82 5.02
C SER A 67 -20.20 2.79 6.11
N THR A 68 -21.35 2.52 6.77
CA THR A 68 -21.77 3.17 8.01
C THR A 68 -21.57 2.26 9.21
N TYR A 69 -20.97 1.09 9.02
CA TYR A 69 -20.69 0.12 10.09
C TYR A 69 -19.49 0.50 10.94
N VAL A 70 -18.58 1.29 10.39
CA VAL A 70 -17.41 1.88 11.06
C VAL A 70 -17.56 3.39 10.98
N ASN A 71 -17.05 4.11 11.99
CA ASN A 71 -17.15 5.56 12.09
C ASN A 71 -18.63 6.05 12.04
N ALA A 72 -19.55 5.30 12.63
CA ALA A 72 -20.96 5.67 12.67
C ALA A 72 -21.17 6.99 13.45
N PRO A 73 -22.12 7.87 13.05
CA PRO A 73 -22.97 7.77 11.86
C PRO A 73 -22.32 8.31 10.57
N ALA A 74 -21.13 8.96 10.63
CA ALA A 74 -20.46 9.58 9.48
C ALA A 74 -20.09 8.55 8.40
N GLY A 75 -19.68 7.37 8.83
CA GLY A 75 -19.26 6.30 7.94
C GLY A 75 -17.88 6.48 7.34
N MET A 76 -17.57 5.65 6.34
CA MET A 76 -16.32 5.63 5.63
C MET A 76 -16.57 5.44 4.13
N ASN A 77 -15.88 6.21 3.31
CA ASN A 77 -15.77 5.98 1.88
C ASN A 77 -14.54 5.11 1.61
N MET A 78 -14.76 3.88 1.09
CA MET A 78 -13.72 2.89 0.85
C MET A 78 -12.64 3.34 -0.15
N LEU A 79 -12.96 4.31 -1.02
CA LEU A 79 -12.03 4.81 -2.02
C LEU A 79 -10.87 5.62 -1.43
N TRP A 80 -10.98 6.08 -0.18
CA TRP A 80 -9.94 6.86 0.51
C TRP A 80 -8.88 6.03 1.26
N GLY A 81 -9.00 4.74 1.34
CA GLY A 81 -7.97 3.95 2.04
C GLY A 81 -8.05 2.45 1.80
N ASN A 82 -9.19 1.97 1.32
CA ASN A 82 -9.45 0.53 1.15
C ASN A 82 -9.92 0.17 -0.28
N ALA A 83 -9.63 1.01 -1.27
CA ALA A 83 -10.04 0.77 -2.65
C ALA A 83 -9.52 -0.58 -3.19
N PHE A 84 -8.33 -1.02 -2.74
CA PHE A 84 -7.75 -2.32 -3.09
C PHE A 84 -8.64 -3.53 -2.69
N ALA A 85 -9.62 -3.35 -1.81
CA ALA A 85 -10.57 -4.41 -1.48
C ALA A 85 -11.40 -4.87 -2.70
N PHE A 86 -11.55 -4.03 -3.74
CA PHE A 86 -12.25 -4.41 -4.97
C PHE A 86 -11.47 -5.39 -5.84
N PRO A 87 -10.19 -5.17 -6.20
CA PRO A 87 -9.37 -6.20 -6.83
C PRO A 87 -9.29 -7.49 -6.00
N MET A 88 -9.35 -7.38 -4.67
CA MET A 88 -9.38 -8.51 -3.75
C MET A 88 -10.66 -9.36 -3.86
N ALA A 89 -11.71 -8.88 -4.52
CA ALA A 89 -12.89 -9.68 -4.85
C ALA A 89 -12.54 -10.95 -5.66
N LEU A 90 -11.41 -10.98 -6.36
CA LEU A 90 -10.86 -12.19 -6.98
C LEU A 90 -10.56 -13.30 -5.95
N LEU A 91 -10.24 -12.96 -4.72
CA LEU A 91 -10.01 -13.88 -3.61
C LEU A 91 -11.26 -14.12 -2.74
N TRP A 92 -12.44 -13.69 -3.19
CA TRP A 92 -13.71 -13.93 -2.47
C TRP A 92 -13.90 -15.39 -2.02
N PRO A 93 -13.65 -16.41 -2.85
CA PRO A 93 -13.76 -17.81 -2.39
C PRO A 93 -12.85 -18.09 -1.17
N VAL A 94 -11.62 -17.54 -1.17
CA VAL A 94 -10.70 -17.67 -0.03
C VAL A 94 -11.22 -16.88 1.18
N THR A 95 -11.73 -15.66 0.94
CA THR A 95 -12.26 -14.81 2.02
C THR A 95 -13.42 -15.47 2.77
N VAL A 96 -14.36 -16.12 2.04
CA VAL A 96 -15.51 -16.75 2.68
C VAL A 96 -15.22 -18.13 3.27
N THR A 97 -14.19 -18.84 2.81
CA THR A 97 -13.85 -20.18 3.29
C THR A 97 -12.75 -20.20 4.34
N ALA A 98 -11.72 -19.36 4.18
CA ALA A 98 -10.54 -19.31 5.04
C ALA A 98 -10.42 -17.99 5.84
N GLY A 99 -11.25 -17.01 5.53
CA GLY A 99 -11.28 -15.71 6.21
C GLY A 99 -10.44 -14.63 5.54
N ALA A 100 -10.75 -13.37 5.87
CA ALA A 100 -10.11 -12.20 5.27
C ALA A 100 -8.61 -12.07 5.64
N THR A 101 -8.18 -12.61 6.78
CA THR A 101 -6.76 -12.67 7.19
C THR A 101 -5.95 -13.50 6.19
N VAL A 102 -6.41 -14.71 5.87
CA VAL A 102 -5.75 -15.59 4.89
C VAL A 102 -5.76 -14.96 3.49
N SER A 103 -6.84 -14.28 3.11
CA SER A 103 -6.91 -13.56 1.83
C SER A 103 -5.91 -12.40 1.77
N TYR A 104 -5.78 -11.65 2.85
CA TYR A 104 -4.80 -10.57 2.99
C TYR A 104 -3.37 -11.11 2.84
N ASP A 105 -3.02 -12.15 3.60
CA ASP A 105 -1.68 -12.74 3.57
C ASP A 105 -1.35 -13.36 2.21
N LEU A 106 -2.34 -13.99 1.57
CA LEU A 106 -2.18 -14.54 0.23
C LEU A 106 -1.94 -13.43 -0.80
N ALA A 107 -2.68 -12.31 -0.72
CA ALA A 107 -2.47 -11.16 -1.58
C ALA A 107 -1.09 -10.52 -1.37
N MET A 108 -0.68 -10.30 -0.12
CA MET A 108 0.66 -9.80 0.22
C MET A 108 1.74 -10.69 -0.37
N THR A 109 1.65 -12.02 -0.15
CA THR A 109 2.63 -12.99 -0.62
C THR A 109 2.69 -13.06 -2.15
N LEU A 110 1.52 -13.21 -2.81
CA LEU A 110 1.48 -13.38 -4.26
C LEU A 110 1.81 -12.11 -5.03
N SER A 111 1.55 -10.93 -4.46
CA SER A 111 1.85 -9.66 -5.14
C SER A 111 3.34 -9.48 -5.42
N LEU A 112 4.24 -9.92 -4.53
CA LEU A 112 5.68 -9.93 -4.80
C LEU A 112 6.03 -10.83 -6.00
N ALA A 113 5.53 -12.05 -5.97
CA ALA A 113 5.78 -13.03 -7.04
C ALA A 113 5.23 -12.54 -8.39
N LEU A 114 4.03 -11.93 -8.39
CA LEU A 114 3.42 -11.36 -9.59
C LEU A 114 4.18 -10.14 -10.10
N ALA A 115 4.59 -9.22 -9.21
CA ALA A 115 5.42 -8.07 -9.57
C ALA A 115 6.74 -8.52 -10.22
N ALA A 116 7.44 -9.50 -9.61
CA ALA A 116 8.65 -10.10 -10.17
C ALA A 116 8.38 -10.75 -11.54
N PHE A 117 7.27 -11.48 -11.67
CA PHE A 117 6.94 -12.18 -12.91
C PHE A 117 6.58 -11.22 -14.05
N PHE A 118 5.78 -10.19 -13.79
CA PHE A 118 5.46 -9.19 -14.82
C PHE A 118 6.69 -8.35 -15.19
N ALA A 119 7.58 -8.04 -14.24
CA ALA A 119 8.87 -7.43 -14.56
C ALA A 119 9.74 -8.36 -15.43
N TYR A 120 9.83 -9.64 -15.10
CA TYR A 120 10.48 -10.64 -15.95
C TYR A 120 9.92 -10.62 -17.38
N LEU A 121 8.59 -10.65 -17.55
CA LEU A 121 7.96 -10.60 -18.86
C LEU A 121 8.25 -9.30 -19.61
N ALA A 122 8.21 -8.16 -18.92
CA ALA A 122 8.55 -6.86 -19.49
C ALA A 122 10.02 -6.83 -19.95
N ILE A 123 10.95 -7.23 -19.10
CA ILE A 123 12.40 -7.27 -19.39
C ILE A 123 12.70 -8.17 -20.60
N ARG A 124 12.00 -9.30 -20.75
CA ARG A 124 12.13 -10.22 -21.89
C ARG A 124 11.89 -9.57 -23.26
N ARG A 125 11.27 -8.41 -23.31
CA ARG A 125 11.08 -7.64 -24.55
C ARG A 125 12.40 -7.12 -25.14
N TRP A 126 13.36 -6.83 -24.27
CA TRP A 126 14.65 -6.24 -24.65
C TRP A 126 15.85 -7.16 -24.36
N VAL A 127 15.70 -8.04 -23.37
CA VAL A 127 16.74 -8.97 -22.92
C VAL A 127 16.34 -10.42 -23.22
N PRO A 128 16.90 -11.06 -24.26
CA PRO A 128 16.48 -12.38 -24.72
C PRO A 128 16.96 -13.55 -23.85
N GLY A 129 17.61 -13.31 -22.71
CA GLY A 129 18.08 -14.35 -21.77
C GLY A 129 17.05 -14.66 -20.67
N VAL A 130 16.69 -15.94 -20.44
CA VAL A 130 15.75 -16.32 -19.37
C VAL A 130 16.32 -15.97 -18.01
N VAL A 131 17.53 -16.44 -17.71
CA VAL A 131 18.19 -16.26 -16.40
C VAL A 131 18.42 -14.78 -16.10
N ALA A 132 18.97 -14.02 -17.06
CA ALA A 132 19.23 -12.60 -16.87
C ALA A 132 17.94 -11.81 -16.60
N ALA A 133 16.86 -12.09 -17.35
CA ALA A 133 15.58 -11.46 -17.12
C ALA A 133 14.91 -11.91 -15.81
N ALA A 134 15.09 -13.18 -15.41
CA ALA A 134 14.59 -13.66 -14.13
C ALA A 134 15.31 -12.99 -12.94
N LEU A 135 16.63 -12.80 -13.02
CA LEU A 135 17.35 -12.05 -11.97
C LEU A 135 16.90 -10.58 -11.90
N GLY A 136 16.57 -9.96 -13.04
CA GLY A 136 15.96 -8.62 -13.02
C GLY A 136 14.56 -8.60 -12.45
N GLY A 137 13.71 -9.58 -12.78
CA GLY A 137 12.42 -9.74 -12.16
C GLY A 137 12.52 -9.91 -10.64
N LEU A 138 13.47 -10.72 -10.18
CA LEU A 138 13.77 -10.89 -8.76
C LEU A 138 14.16 -9.56 -8.10
N LEU A 139 15.13 -8.83 -8.71
CA LEU A 139 15.55 -7.52 -8.23
C LEU A 139 14.36 -6.55 -8.07
N TYR A 140 13.43 -6.52 -9.01
CA TYR A 140 12.28 -5.63 -8.95
C TYR A 140 11.24 -6.08 -7.92
N GLY A 141 10.75 -7.31 -8.02
CA GLY A 141 9.63 -7.79 -7.21
C GLY A 141 9.99 -8.06 -5.74
N PHE A 142 11.29 -8.18 -5.43
CA PHE A 142 11.80 -8.33 -4.07
C PHE A 142 12.79 -7.21 -3.72
N SER A 143 12.64 -6.05 -4.35
CA SER A 143 13.43 -4.85 -4.07
C SER A 143 13.21 -4.34 -2.64
N PRO A 144 14.14 -3.55 -2.09
CA PRO A 144 13.94 -2.84 -0.83
C PRO A 144 12.61 -2.06 -0.76
N TYR A 145 12.16 -1.41 -1.85
CA TYR A 145 10.82 -0.84 -1.93
C TYR A 145 9.74 -1.88 -1.62
N MET A 146 9.69 -2.95 -2.39
CA MET A 146 8.64 -3.97 -2.26
C MET A 146 8.63 -4.63 -0.88
N THR A 147 9.81 -4.82 -0.28
CA THR A 147 9.94 -5.48 1.02
C THR A 147 9.76 -4.52 2.20
N ALA A 148 10.02 -3.23 2.06
CA ALA A 148 9.66 -2.23 3.06
C ALA A 148 8.13 -2.11 3.19
N GLN A 149 7.39 -2.12 2.08
CA GLN A 149 5.93 -2.08 2.09
C GLN A 149 5.26 -3.31 2.74
N TYR A 150 6.02 -4.36 3.00
CA TYR A 150 5.58 -5.54 3.76
C TYR A 150 5.19 -5.26 5.21
N PHE A 151 5.58 -4.10 5.74
CA PHE A 151 5.18 -3.69 7.08
C PHE A 151 3.69 -3.41 7.22
N GLY A 152 2.90 -3.48 6.13
CA GLY A 152 1.45 -3.46 6.21
C GLY A 152 0.70 -2.87 5.03
N HIS A 153 1.40 -2.34 4.05
CA HIS A 153 0.81 -1.57 2.95
C HIS A 153 0.40 -2.45 1.75
N LEU A 154 -0.67 -3.26 1.91
CA LEU A 154 -1.14 -4.17 0.85
C LEU A 154 -1.32 -3.47 -0.50
N GLY A 155 -1.94 -2.28 -0.54
CA GLY A 155 -2.16 -1.54 -1.78
C GLY A 155 -0.85 -1.18 -2.49
N LEU A 156 0.22 -0.86 -1.75
CA LEU A 156 1.52 -0.51 -2.33
C LEU A 156 2.25 -1.75 -2.86
N VAL A 157 2.19 -2.88 -2.13
CA VAL A 157 2.74 -4.16 -2.61
C VAL A 157 2.01 -4.63 -3.88
N MET A 158 0.67 -4.56 -3.91
CA MET A 158 -0.13 -4.89 -5.10
C MET A 158 0.20 -3.97 -6.29
N SER A 159 0.48 -2.70 -6.04
CA SER A 159 0.86 -1.73 -7.07
C SER A 159 2.16 -2.09 -7.78
N GLY A 160 3.00 -2.95 -7.22
CA GLY A 160 4.19 -3.46 -7.91
C GLY A 160 3.89 -4.24 -9.19
N ILE A 161 2.64 -4.67 -9.40
CA ILE A 161 2.21 -5.44 -10.58
C ILE A 161 2.07 -4.52 -11.81
N THR A 162 1.64 -3.27 -11.63
CA THR A 162 1.20 -2.41 -12.74
C THR A 162 2.33 -1.70 -13.49
N PRO A 163 3.42 -1.19 -12.88
CA PRO A 163 4.49 -0.51 -13.61
C PRO A 163 5.14 -1.34 -14.73
N PRO A 164 5.44 -2.65 -14.55
CA PRO A 164 5.93 -3.46 -15.66
C PRO A 164 4.93 -3.60 -16.80
N LEU A 165 3.63 -3.70 -16.50
CA LEU A 165 2.57 -3.79 -17.50
C LEU A 165 2.37 -2.46 -18.23
N ALA A 166 2.36 -1.34 -17.49
CA ALA A 166 2.29 -0.01 -18.07
C ALA A 166 3.48 0.27 -19.00
N LEU A 167 4.69 -0.13 -18.59
CA LEU A 167 5.87 0.00 -19.44
C LEU A 167 5.73 -0.80 -20.75
N VAL A 168 5.14 -1.99 -20.70
CA VAL A 168 4.86 -2.81 -21.90
C VAL A 168 3.85 -2.10 -22.81
N LEU A 169 2.78 -1.55 -22.26
CA LEU A 169 1.77 -0.81 -23.02
C LEU A 169 2.36 0.50 -23.60
N LEU A 170 3.13 1.22 -22.82
CA LEU A 170 3.81 2.43 -23.25
C LEU A 170 4.77 2.16 -24.44
N ASP A 171 5.57 1.07 -24.35
CA ASP A 171 6.45 0.63 -25.46
C ASP A 171 5.66 0.29 -26.73
N GLU A 172 4.48 -0.36 -26.60
CA GLU A 172 3.61 -0.63 -27.76
C GLU A 172 2.96 0.63 -28.31
N ILE A 173 2.54 1.56 -27.46
CA ILE A 173 1.84 2.79 -27.88
C ILE A 173 2.82 3.79 -28.54
N VAL A 174 4.00 4.00 -27.93
CA VAL A 174 4.92 5.07 -28.34
C VAL A 174 5.99 4.57 -29.31
N VAL A 175 6.40 3.28 -29.23
CA VAL A 175 7.59 2.79 -29.95
C VAL A 175 7.23 1.76 -31.02
N ARG A 176 6.51 0.67 -30.68
CA ARG A 176 6.38 -0.50 -31.56
C ARG A 176 5.13 -0.51 -32.42
N GLN A 177 4.00 -0.09 -31.89
CA GLN A 177 2.70 0.05 -32.58
C GLN A 177 2.24 -1.23 -33.32
N ARG A 178 2.46 -2.41 -32.73
CA ARG A 178 2.16 -3.71 -33.38
C ARG A 178 0.70 -4.13 -33.25
N CYS A 179 -0.03 -3.58 -32.29
CA CYS A 179 -1.44 -3.83 -32.05
C CYS A 179 -2.28 -2.62 -32.48
N ARG A 180 -3.60 -2.81 -32.67
CA ARG A 180 -4.51 -1.72 -33.03
C ARG A 180 -4.62 -0.70 -31.88
N PRO A 181 -4.78 0.62 -32.15
CA PRO A 181 -4.94 1.65 -31.12
C PRO A 181 -6.11 1.33 -30.17
N LEU A 182 -7.21 0.78 -30.68
CA LEU A 182 -8.36 0.39 -29.86
C LEU A 182 -7.98 -0.65 -28.80
N VAL A 183 -7.26 -1.70 -29.19
CA VAL A 183 -6.85 -2.76 -28.26
C VAL A 183 -5.91 -2.22 -27.18
N LEU A 184 -4.89 -1.42 -27.59
CA LEU A 184 -3.96 -0.83 -26.66
C LEU A 184 -4.64 0.18 -25.74
N GLY A 185 -5.57 0.98 -26.27
CA GLY A 185 -6.36 1.93 -25.48
C GLY A 185 -7.21 1.23 -24.42
N LEU A 186 -7.93 0.16 -24.81
CA LEU A 186 -8.76 -0.60 -23.86
C LEU A 186 -7.91 -1.34 -22.80
N LEU A 187 -6.75 -1.88 -23.18
CA LEU A 187 -5.83 -2.50 -22.21
C LEU A 187 -5.24 -1.46 -21.25
N THR A 188 -4.92 -0.27 -21.74
CA THR A 188 -4.46 0.84 -20.89
C THR A 188 -5.59 1.31 -19.97
N ALA A 189 -6.83 1.43 -20.45
CA ALA A 189 -7.98 1.73 -19.61
C ALA A 189 -8.18 0.69 -18.51
N ALA A 190 -8.12 -0.59 -18.85
CA ALA A 190 -8.25 -1.69 -17.87
C ALA A 190 -7.16 -1.62 -16.80
N LEU A 191 -5.90 -1.33 -17.19
CA LEU A 191 -4.80 -1.18 -16.25
C LEU A 191 -4.99 0.08 -15.37
N THR A 192 -5.43 1.21 -15.95
CA THR A 192 -5.77 2.44 -15.22
C THR A 192 -6.88 2.19 -14.19
N VAL A 193 -7.95 1.49 -14.57
CA VAL A 193 -9.04 1.13 -13.66
C VAL A 193 -8.55 0.21 -12.55
N LEU A 194 -7.74 -0.79 -12.88
CA LEU A 194 -7.14 -1.70 -11.89
C LEU A 194 -6.29 -0.91 -10.90
N GLN A 195 -5.37 -0.06 -11.37
CA GLN A 195 -4.50 0.73 -10.52
C GLN A 195 -5.27 1.78 -9.70
N PHE A 196 -6.34 2.37 -10.23
CA PHE A 196 -7.21 3.27 -9.48
C PHE A 196 -7.80 2.58 -8.25
N PHE A 197 -8.25 1.33 -8.38
CA PHE A 197 -8.76 0.56 -7.26
C PHE A 197 -7.65 -0.03 -6.38
N ILE A 198 -6.44 -0.20 -6.85
CA ILE A 198 -5.32 -0.61 -5.98
C ILE A 198 -4.88 0.58 -5.14
N THR A 199 -4.38 1.65 -5.77
CA THR A 199 -4.06 2.93 -5.13
C THR A 199 -3.97 4.06 -6.15
N GLN A 200 -4.70 5.13 -5.91
CA GLN A 200 -4.79 6.30 -6.78
C GLN A 200 -3.48 7.10 -6.78
N GLU A 201 -2.77 7.12 -5.65
CA GLU A 201 -1.48 7.78 -5.53
C GLU A 201 -0.47 7.18 -6.51
N LEU A 202 -0.33 5.84 -6.53
CA LEU A 202 0.59 5.18 -7.45
C LEU A 202 0.13 5.27 -8.90
N LEU A 203 -1.17 5.38 -9.18
CA LEU A 203 -1.65 5.68 -10.53
C LEU A 203 -1.10 7.03 -11.03
N LEU A 204 -1.11 8.05 -10.17
CA LEU A 204 -0.66 9.39 -10.52
C LEU A 204 0.88 9.42 -10.70
N THR A 205 1.64 8.78 -9.83
CA THR A 205 3.09 8.67 -9.97
C THR A 205 3.49 7.80 -11.17
N GLU A 206 2.70 6.78 -11.54
CA GLU A 206 2.89 5.98 -12.76
C GLU A 206 2.73 6.85 -14.03
N VAL A 207 1.77 7.76 -14.03
CA VAL A 207 1.62 8.74 -15.11
C VAL A 207 2.83 9.68 -15.16
N ILE A 208 3.33 10.18 -14.03
CA ILE A 208 4.53 11.01 -13.96
C ILE A 208 5.75 10.26 -14.52
N ALA A 209 5.93 9.00 -14.15
CA ALA A 209 7.01 8.16 -14.66
C ALA A 209 6.86 7.90 -16.19
N ALA A 210 5.65 7.65 -16.67
CA ALA A 210 5.38 7.49 -18.10
C ALA A 210 5.67 8.78 -18.89
N VAL A 211 5.29 9.94 -18.36
CA VAL A 211 5.64 11.25 -18.94
C VAL A 211 7.15 11.43 -19.00
N ALA A 212 7.89 11.11 -17.95
CA ALA A 212 9.35 11.17 -17.94
C ALA A 212 9.96 10.29 -19.06
N VAL A 213 9.45 9.06 -19.24
CA VAL A 213 9.88 8.18 -20.35
C VAL A 213 9.61 8.83 -21.71
N VAL A 214 8.39 9.35 -21.93
CA VAL A 214 8.01 9.99 -23.20
C VAL A 214 8.86 11.23 -23.49
N VAL A 215 9.12 12.07 -22.48
CA VAL A 215 9.96 13.26 -22.60
C VAL A 215 11.40 12.89 -23.00
N VAL A 216 11.98 11.90 -22.31
CA VAL A 216 13.33 11.40 -22.63
C VAL A 216 13.40 10.83 -24.06
N LEU A 217 12.36 10.11 -24.50
CA LEU A 217 12.26 9.59 -25.87
C LEU A 217 12.08 10.73 -26.90
N ALA A 218 11.26 11.73 -26.58
CA ALA A 218 11.00 12.86 -27.47
C ALA A 218 12.26 13.73 -27.69
N ILE A 219 13.03 13.96 -26.62
CA ILE A 219 14.30 14.68 -26.71
C ILE A 219 15.33 13.82 -27.47
N SER A 220 15.39 12.52 -27.21
CA SER A 220 16.38 11.64 -27.78
C SER A 220 16.10 11.22 -29.21
N TYR A 221 14.84 11.11 -29.61
CA TYR A 221 14.36 10.58 -30.90
C TYR A 221 13.16 11.37 -31.44
N PRO A 222 13.27 12.70 -31.62
CA PRO A 222 12.11 13.57 -31.90
C PRO A 222 11.33 13.16 -33.14
N ASN A 223 12.02 12.78 -34.22
CA ASN A 223 11.38 12.40 -35.48
C ASN A 223 10.57 11.09 -35.35
N ARG A 224 11.04 10.12 -34.54
CA ARG A 224 10.31 8.86 -34.29
C ARG A 224 9.07 9.13 -33.45
N VAL A 225 9.21 9.88 -32.36
CA VAL A 225 8.08 10.21 -31.49
C VAL A 225 7.02 10.99 -32.28
N ARG A 226 7.42 11.97 -33.09
CA ARG A 226 6.49 12.73 -33.95
C ARG A 226 5.76 11.82 -34.96
N ALA A 227 6.46 10.88 -35.59
CA ALA A 227 5.86 9.95 -36.55
C ALA A 227 4.83 8.99 -35.88
N HIS A 228 5.02 8.67 -34.60
CA HIS A 228 4.14 7.78 -33.84
C HIS A 228 3.04 8.52 -33.06
N ALA A 229 3.08 9.85 -32.99
CA ALA A 229 2.22 10.66 -32.12
C ALA A 229 0.72 10.50 -32.41
N GLY A 230 0.31 10.45 -33.69
CA GLY A 230 -1.09 10.30 -34.07
C GLY A 230 -1.70 8.95 -33.63
N PHE A 231 -0.92 7.89 -33.68
CA PHE A 231 -1.32 6.59 -33.18
C PHE A 231 -1.41 6.60 -31.64
N ALA A 232 -0.38 7.13 -30.98
CA ALA A 232 -0.31 7.20 -29.52
C ALA A 232 -1.49 8.01 -28.96
N LEU A 233 -1.77 9.18 -29.57
CA LEU A 233 -2.88 10.02 -29.16
C LEU A 233 -4.24 9.28 -29.28
N ARG A 234 -4.47 8.57 -30.39
CA ARG A 234 -5.71 7.78 -30.56
C ARG A 234 -5.84 6.71 -29.46
N ALA A 235 -4.78 5.96 -29.18
CA ALA A 235 -4.79 4.93 -28.13
C ALA A 235 -5.05 5.55 -26.75
N LEU A 236 -4.39 6.66 -26.42
CA LEU A 236 -4.56 7.35 -25.13
C LEU A 236 -5.94 8.01 -24.99
N CYS A 237 -6.50 8.58 -26.06
CA CYS A 237 -7.89 9.09 -26.03
C CYS A 237 -8.90 7.97 -25.76
N ILE A 238 -8.73 6.81 -26.42
CA ILE A 238 -9.58 5.63 -26.16
C ILE A 238 -9.43 5.19 -24.70
N ALA A 239 -8.19 5.14 -24.18
CA ALA A 239 -7.93 4.78 -22.80
C ALA A 239 -8.60 5.76 -21.82
N ALA A 240 -8.46 7.05 -22.05
CA ALA A 240 -9.05 8.08 -21.21
C ALA A 240 -10.58 8.01 -21.20
N VAL A 241 -11.22 7.88 -22.36
CA VAL A 241 -12.69 7.77 -22.46
C VAL A 241 -13.19 6.48 -21.77
N ALA A 242 -12.57 5.34 -22.07
CA ALA A 242 -12.99 4.06 -21.50
C ALA A 242 -12.79 4.02 -19.97
N ALA A 243 -11.67 4.53 -19.47
CA ALA A 243 -11.42 4.63 -18.04
C ALA A 243 -12.40 5.63 -17.37
N ALA A 244 -12.65 6.79 -17.98
CA ALA A 244 -13.57 7.78 -17.46
C ALA A 244 -15.01 7.25 -17.35
N VAL A 245 -15.48 6.47 -18.32
CA VAL A 245 -16.81 5.83 -18.26
C VAL A 245 -16.91 4.86 -17.09
N VAL A 246 -15.90 4.00 -16.90
CA VAL A 246 -15.91 3.00 -15.80
C VAL A 246 -15.74 3.67 -14.44
N LEU A 247 -14.89 4.68 -14.35
CA LEU A 247 -14.58 5.37 -13.10
C LEU A 247 -15.52 6.54 -12.77
N ALA A 248 -16.51 6.84 -13.63
CA ALA A 248 -17.43 7.98 -13.45
C ALA A 248 -18.15 7.92 -12.08
N TYR A 249 -18.76 6.77 -11.75
CA TYR A 249 -19.46 6.61 -10.49
C TYR A 249 -18.53 6.58 -9.26
N PRO A 250 -17.45 5.80 -9.23
CA PRO A 250 -16.47 5.87 -8.13
C PRO A 250 -15.91 7.29 -7.91
N THR A 251 -15.52 7.97 -8.97
CA THR A 251 -14.97 9.34 -8.88
C THR A 251 -16.04 10.33 -8.38
N TRP A 252 -17.27 10.22 -8.89
CA TRP A 252 -18.38 11.04 -8.38
C TRP A 252 -18.62 10.78 -6.89
N LEU A 253 -18.64 9.51 -6.47
CA LEU A 253 -18.85 9.14 -5.07
C LEU A 253 -17.73 9.65 -4.16
N GLN A 254 -16.51 9.68 -4.64
CA GLN A 254 -15.34 10.10 -3.87
C GLN A 254 -15.28 11.62 -3.67
N PHE A 255 -15.58 12.40 -4.72
CA PHE A 255 -15.30 13.83 -4.75
C PHE A 255 -16.52 14.74 -4.80
N PHE A 256 -17.71 14.22 -5.14
CA PHE A 256 -18.89 15.05 -5.42
C PHE A 256 -20.16 14.60 -4.72
N ALA A 257 -20.22 13.37 -4.19
CA ALA A 257 -21.42 12.88 -3.49
C ALA A 257 -21.69 13.67 -2.21
N PRO A 258 -22.95 13.78 -1.76
CA PRO A 258 -23.26 14.38 -0.46
C PRO A 258 -22.46 13.73 0.67
N GLY A 259 -21.82 14.55 1.52
CA GLY A 259 -20.96 14.07 2.60
C GLY A 259 -19.59 13.56 2.13
N HIS A 260 -19.16 13.88 0.89
CA HIS A 260 -17.79 13.56 0.45
C HIS A 260 -16.74 14.23 1.34
N LEU A 261 -15.60 13.57 1.48
CA LEU A 261 -14.46 14.12 2.22
C LEU A 261 -13.84 15.27 1.44
N VAL A 262 -13.74 16.43 2.06
CA VAL A 262 -12.99 17.57 1.54
C VAL A 262 -11.67 17.65 2.29
N ILE A 263 -10.58 17.37 1.59
CA ILE A 263 -9.22 17.49 2.12
C ILE A 263 -8.71 18.89 1.78
N HIS A 264 -8.34 19.65 2.79
CA HIS A 264 -7.72 20.96 2.66
C HIS A 264 -6.23 20.87 2.96
N GLY A 265 -5.39 21.05 1.94
CA GLY A 265 -3.95 20.96 2.07
C GLY A 265 -3.42 19.53 2.14
N ALA A 266 -2.14 19.39 2.45
CA ALA A 266 -1.48 18.10 2.57
C ALA A 266 -1.92 17.35 3.85
N VAL A 267 -2.30 16.09 3.72
CA VAL A 267 -2.65 15.20 4.85
C VAL A 267 -1.43 14.93 5.73
N HIS A 268 -0.27 14.83 5.12
CA HIS A 268 1.03 14.69 5.78
C HIS A 268 1.94 15.86 5.43
N GLY A 269 2.91 16.17 6.28
CA GLY A 269 3.94 17.15 5.93
C GLY A 269 4.63 16.74 4.62
N THR A 270 4.77 17.65 3.68
CA THR A 270 5.30 17.36 2.33
C THR A 270 6.74 16.86 2.31
N ASP A 271 7.48 17.08 3.40
CA ASP A 271 8.87 16.61 3.64
C ASP A 271 8.93 15.38 4.57
N THR A 272 7.79 14.80 4.96
CA THR A 272 7.77 13.68 5.92
C THR A 272 8.16 12.36 5.27
N TYR A 273 7.60 12.04 4.11
CA TYR A 273 7.78 10.77 3.43
C TYR A 273 8.56 10.96 2.13
N VAL A 274 9.83 11.31 2.29
CA VAL A 274 10.78 11.56 1.20
C VAL A 274 11.96 10.60 1.29
N THR A 275 12.61 10.32 0.16
CA THR A 275 13.86 9.56 0.17
C THR A 275 14.98 10.44 0.74
N ASP A 276 15.63 10.01 1.81
CA ASP A 276 16.87 10.62 2.26
C ASP A 276 18.01 10.28 1.29
N ALA A 277 18.83 11.26 0.90
CA ALA A 277 19.92 11.02 -0.06
C ALA A 277 20.94 9.98 0.44
N ALA A 278 21.14 9.89 1.77
CA ALA A 278 21.98 8.85 2.35
C ALA A 278 21.34 7.46 2.21
N ASN A 279 20.01 7.35 2.14
CA ASN A 279 19.32 6.06 2.00
C ASN A 279 19.66 5.33 0.69
N PHE A 280 20.10 6.02 -0.36
CA PHE A 280 20.56 5.32 -1.56
C PHE A 280 21.73 4.35 -1.30
N ILE A 281 22.56 4.62 -0.28
CA ILE A 281 23.75 3.82 0.06
C ILE A 281 23.76 3.29 1.49
N VAL A 282 22.96 3.87 2.39
CA VAL A 282 22.85 3.47 3.80
C VAL A 282 21.65 2.53 3.96
N PRO A 283 21.87 1.24 4.31
CA PRO A 283 20.78 0.31 4.57
C PRO A 283 20.03 0.68 5.85
N THR A 284 18.78 0.24 5.93
CA THR A 284 17.90 0.46 7.08
C THR A 284 17.63 -0.87 7.80
N VAL A 285 16.80 -0.85 8.82
CA VAL A 285 16.35 -2.07 9.53
C VAL A 285 15.60 -3.06 8.64
N THR A 286 15.17 -2.64 7.45
CA THR A 286 14.45 -3.50 6.50
C THR A 286 15.39 -4.40 5.68
N GLN A 287 16.70 -4.17 5.70
CA GLN A 287 17.68 -5.01 5.04
C GLN A 287 18.34 -6.01 5.99
N LEU A 288 18.57 -7.24 5.52
CA LEU A 288 19.24 -8.31 6.27
C LEU A 288 20.67 -7.93 6.70
N ILE A 289 21.37 -7.19 5.83
CA ILE A 289 22.73 -6.71 6.10
C ILE A 289 22.68 -5.22 6.44
N SER A 290 22.47 -4.91 7.70
CA SER A 290 22.38 -3.56 8.25
C SER A 290 23.30 -3.42 9.46
N PRO A 291 24.55 -2.99 9.27
CA PRO A 291 25.45 -2.72 10.39
C PRO A 291 24.87 -1.66 11.34
N GLN A 292 25.18 -1.77 12.66
CA GLN A 292 24.64 -0.84 13.67
C GLN A 292 24.93 0.63 13.34
N ALA A 293 26.08 0.93 12.75
CA ALA A 293 26.42 2.28 12.30
C ALA A 293 25.45 2.80 11.23
N ALA A 294 24.99 1.93 10.31
CA ALA A 294 23.99 2.30 9.31
C ALA A 294 22.61 2.49 9.95
N ILE A 295 22.22 1.61 10.88
CA ILE A 295 20.97 1.74 11.63
C ILE A 295 20.94 3.05 12.42
N ASN A 296 22.03 3.42 13.06
CA ASN A 296 22.15 4.69 13.79
C ASN A 296 21.93 5.91 12.89
N ILE A 297 22.35 5.85 11.63
CA ILE A 297 22.09 6.92 10.65
C ILE A 297 20.63 6.86 10.18
N SER A 298 20.17 5.70 9.75
CA SER A 298 18.84 5.55 9.14
C SER A 298 17.69 5.75 10.15
N SER A 299 17.92 5.55 11.44
CA SER A 299 16.92 5.86 12.48
C SER A 299 16.54 7.33 12.58
N HIS A 300 17.32 8.23 11.96
CA HIS A 300 17.01 9.66 11.89
C HIS A 300 16.31 10.06 10.57
N PHE A 301 16.13 9.15 9.62
CA PHE A 301 15.40 9.44 8.39
C PHE A 301 13.96 9.85 8.71
N SER A 302 13.41 10.78 7.93
CA SER A 302 12.02 11.19 8.07
C SER A 302 11.05 10.05 7.74
N GLY A 303 9.82 10.13 8.22
CA GLY A 303 8.81 9.09 8.02
C GLY A 303 9.01 7.88 8.94
N ASN A 304 8.86 6.69 8.39
CA ASN A 304 8.97 5.43 9.10
C ASN A 304 9.64 4.34 8.24
N ALA A 305 9.95 3.20 8.84
CA ALA A 305 10.69 2.11 8.19
C ALA A 305 10.01 1.55 6.93
N SER A 306 8.68 1.58 6.86
CA SER A 306 7.93 1.10 5.69
C SER A 306 8.02 2.05 4.48
N GLU A 307 8.49 3.28 4.68
CA GLU A 307 8.66 4.29 3.62
C GLU A 307 10.13 4.63 3.35
N TRP A 308 11.09 3.90 3.98
CA TRP A 308 12.52 4.06 3.70
C TRP A 308 12.92 3.22 2.48
N ASP A 309 12.34 3.55 1.34
CA ASP A 309 12.34 2.77 0.10
C ASP A 309 13.58 2.95 -0.77
N GLY A 310 14.47 3.87 -0.41
CA GLY A 310 15.52 4.38 -1.32
C GLY A 310 16.75 3.50 -1.48
N TYR A 311 16.97 2.45 -0.67
CA TYR A 311 18.24 1.72 -0.62
C TYR A 311 18.54 0.96 -1.91
N LEU A 312 19.49 1.47 -2.68
CA LEU A 312 20.02 0.80 -3.89
C LEU A 312 21.30 0.01 -3.61
N GLY A 313 22.08 0.46 -2.64
CA GLY A 313 23.41 -0.08 -2.37
C GLY A 313 24.46 0.32 -3.41
N ILE A 314 25.71 0.44 -2.96
CA ILE A 314 26.82 0.88 -3.82
C ILE A 314 27.00 -0.02 -5.05
N PRO A 315 26.94 -1.38 -4.95
CA PRO A 315 27.15 -2.23 -6.13
C PRO A 315 26.12 -2.00 -7.24
N LEU A 316 24.83 -1.87 -6.90
CA LEU A 316 23.78 -1.62 -7.89
C LEU A 316 23.95 -0.24 -8.53
N ILE A 317 24.24 0.80 -7.74
CA ILE A 317 24.48 2.16 -8.26
C ILE A 317 25.64 2.16 -9.26
N LEU A 318 26.76 1.52 -8.92
CA LEU A 318 27.91 1.42 -9.83
C LEU A 318 27.55 0.71 -11.14
N ILE A 319 26.81 -0.39 -11.06
CA ILE A 319 26.33 -1.11 -12.24
C ILE A 319 25.40 -0.24 -13.10
N LEU A 320 24.49 0.49 -12.49
CA LEU A 320 23.58 1.40 -13.21
C LEU A 320 24.36 2.49 -13.96
N VAL A 321 25.31 3.13 -13.29
CA VAL A 321 26.15 4.17 -13.88
C VAL A 321 27.02 3.59 -15.01
N VAL A 322 27.77 2.53 -14.72
CA VAL A 322 28.66 1.90 -15.72
C VAL A 322 27.88 1.37 -16.91
N ALA A 323 26.79 0.67 -16.70
CA ALA A 323 25.98 0.13 -17.80
C ALA A 323 25.33 1.25 -18.64
N THR A 324 24.80 2.30 -18.00
CA THR A 324 24.21 3.44 -18.72
C THR A 324 25.23 4.15 -19.59
N ILE A 325 26.44 4.40 -19.08
CA ILE A 325 27.53 5.04 -19.83
C ILE A 325 28.04 4.12 -20.95
N ARG A 326 28.31 2.84 -20.64
CA ARG A 326 28.90 1.86 -21.57
C ARG A 326 27.94 1.53 -22.71
N PHE A 327 26.64 1.43 -22.43
CA PHE A 327 25.61 1.07 -23.38
C PHE A 327 24.71 2.26 -23.79
N ARG A 328 25.19 3.50 -23.64
CA ARG A 328 24.45 4.73 -23.97
C ARG A 328 23.89 4.79 -25.40
N ARG A 329 24.44 3.99 -26.31
CA ARG A 329 23.93 3.86 -27.70
C ARG A 329 22.73 2.93 -27.82
N VAL A 330 22.45 2.12 -26.78
CA VAL A 330 21.28 1.25 -26.72
C VAL A 330 20.11 2.06 -26.18
N PRO A 331 19.04 2.31 -26.98
CA PRO A 331 17.98 3.23 -26.62
C PRO A 331 17.31 2.92 -25.26
N VAL A 332 17.00 1.65 -25.01
CA VAL A 332 16.32 1.24 -23.77
C VAL A 332 17.20 1.49 -22.53
N ILE A 333 18.50 1.24 -22.60
CA ILE A 333 19.42 1.43 -21.46
C ILE A 333 19.63 2.91 -21.18
N ARG A 334 19.82 3.72 -22.24
CA ARG A 334 19.93 5.17 -22.08
C ARG A 334 18.66 5.76 -21.47
N THR A 335 17.50 5.38 -21.97
CA THR A 335 16.21 5.86 -21.44
C THR A 335 16.03 5.40 -20.01
N ALA A 336 16.26 4.14 -19.68
CA ALA A 336 16.15 3.60 -18.32
C ALA A 336 17.07 4.34 -17.33
N GLY A 337 18.33 4.57 -17.69
CA GLY A 337 19.29 5.27 -16.84
C GLY A 337 18.92 6.73 -16.58
N ILE A 338 18.48 7.46 -17.62
CA ILE A 338 18.06 8.86 -17.47
C ILE A 338 16.77 8.95 -16.65
N VAL A 339 15.78 8.09 -16.93
CA VAL A 339 14.51 8.05 -16.18
C VAL A 339 14.77 7.67 -14.73
N ALA A 340 15.62 6.68 -14.45
CA ALA A 340 16.00 6.33 -13.08
C ALA A 340 16.58 7.52 -12.32
N LEU A 341 17.44 8.31 -12.95
CA LEU A 341 18.03 9.51 -12.35
C LEU A 341 16.97 10.58 -12.09
N ILE A 342 16.09 10.86 -13.07
CA ILE A 342 15.01 11.85 -12.92
C ILE A 342 14.10 11.45 -11.76
N ILE A 343 13.65 10.21 -11.72
CA ILE A 343 12.74 9.73 -10.68
C ILE A 343 13.43 9.68 -9.32
N ALA A 344 14.70 9.27 -9.25
CA ALA A 344 15.46 9.30 -8.00
C ALA A 344 15.59 10.74 -7.45
N ILE A 345 15.77 11.75 -8.31
CA ILE A 345 15.77 13.14 -7.87
C ILE A 345 14.37 13.58 -7.39
N LEU A 346 13.31 13.17 -8.09
CA LEU A 346 11.94 13.50 -7.68
C LEU A 346 11.57 12.83 -6.34
N SER A 347 12.09 11.62 -6.07
CA SER A 347 11.83 10.89 -4.83
C SER A 347 12.43 11.56 -3.58
N LEU A 348 13.44 12.43 -3.75
CA LEU A 348 14.04 13.21 -2.67
C LEU A 348 13.09 14.26 -2.06
N GLY A 349 11.92 14.48 -2.67
CA GLY A 349 10.92 15.40 -2.15
C GLY A 349 11.15 16.89 -2.46
N PRO A 350 10.46 17.79 -1.73
CA PRO A 350 10.56 19.24 -1.95
C PRO A 350 11.90 19.82 -1.53
N HIS A 351 12.50 19.31 -0.44
CA HIS A 351 13.79 19.75 0.09
C HIS A 351 14.74 18.56 0.25
N LEU A 352 16.04 18.83 0.13
CA LEU A 352 17.06 17.78 0.27
C LEU A 352 17.19 17.32 1.73
N HIS A 353 17.06 16.02 1.95
CA HIS A 353 17.36 15.37 3.23
C HIS A 353 18.65 14.56 3.11
N VAL A 354 19.55 14.68 4.10
CA VAL A 354 20.82 13.93 4.18
C VAL A 354 21.04 13.44 5.60
N ALA A 355 21.06 12.14 5.80
CA ALA A 355 21.26 11.50 7.11
C ALA A 355 20.30 12.02 8.20
N GLY A 356 19.02 12.21 7.84
CA GLY A 356 17.98 12.72 8.74
C GLY A 356 17.90 14.25 8.87
N HIS A 357 18.83 14.97 8.25
CA HIS A 357 18.83 16.45 8.30
C HIS A 357 18.20 17.04 7.04
N GLN A 358 17.14 17.81 7.21
CA GLN A 358 16.56 18.61 6.13
C GLN A 358 17.45 19.84 5.86
N LEU A 359 17.87 19.98 4.61
CA LEU A 359 18.67 21.12 4.15
C LEU A 359 17.78 22.13 3.41
N PRO A 360 18.08 23.43 3.47
CA PRO A 360 17.29 24.48 2.79
C PRO A 360 17.61 24.53 1.28
N VAL A 361 17.62 23.36 0.61
CA VAL A 361 17.89 23.22 -0.81
C VAL A 361 16.61 22.74 -1.48
N PRO A 362 15.89 23.60 -2.23
CA PRO A 362 14.68 23.21 -2.93
C PRO A 362 15.03 22.28 -4.09
N LEU A 363 14.22 21.23 -4.25
CA LEU A 363 14.35 20.22 -5.29
C LEU A 363 13.16 20.29 -6.27
N PRO A 364 13.21 19.63 -7.43
CA PRO A 364 12.15 19.74 -8.44
C PRO A 364 10.76 19.36 -7.95
N TRP A 365 10.63 18.51 -6.93
CA TRP A 365 9.35 18.15 -6.32
C TRP A 365 8.72 19.30 -5.52
N TRP A 366 9.46 20.37 -5.24
CA TRP A 366 8.92 21.56 -4.56
C TRP A 366 7.69 22.12 -5.26
N ILE A 367 7.67 22.13 -6.61
CA ILE A 367 6.51 22.62 -7.37
C ILE A 367 5.28 21.70 -7.19
N PRO A 368 5.36 20.37 -7.45
CA PRO A 368 4.24 19.44 -7.18
C PRO A 368 3.72 19.50 -5.74
N ALA A 369 4.59 19.65 -4.76
CA ALA A 369 4.22 19.70 -3.34
C ALA A 369 3.35 20.90 -2.95
N HIS A 370 3.19 21.89 -3.82
CA HIS A 370 2.31 23.06 -3.63
C HIS A 370 1.09 23.05 -4.56
N LEU A 371 0.87 21.96 -5.29
CA LEU A 371 -0.28 21.83 -6.20
C LEU A 371 -1.34 20.91 -5.57
N PRO A 372 -2.64 21.28 -5.63
CA PRO A 372 -3.72 20.43 -5.15
C PRO A 372 -3.61 19.01 -5.70
N VAL A 373 -3.92 18.02 -4.89
CA VAL A 373 -3.79 16.58 -5.14
C VAL A 373 -2.33 16.09 -5.12
N LEU A 374 -1.39 16.79 -5.79
CA LEU A 374 0.03 16.40 -5.86
C LEU A 374 0.74 16.57 -4.52
N GLU A 375 0.28 17.50 -3.69
CA GLU A 375 0.77 17.72 -2.33
C GLU A 375 0.57 16.50 -1.40
N ASN A 376 -0.33 15.58 -1.76
CA ASN A 376 -0.62 14.36 -1.02
C ASN A 376 0.15 13.13 -1.51
N ILE A 377 0.96 13.27 -2.57
CA ILE A 377 1.84 12.20 -3.04
C ILE A 377 3.05 12.09 -2.11
N LEU A 378 3.41 10.87 -1.74
CA LEU A 378 4.60 10.58 -0.95
C LEU A 378 5.78 10.28 -1.90
N PRO A 379 6.76 11.20 -2.05
CA PRO A 379 7.80 11.10 -3.08
C PRO A 379 8.66 9.85 -2.99
N ALA A 380 8.93 9.33 -1.78
CA ALA A 380 9.71 8.11 -1.57
C ALA A 380 9.16 6.92 -2.38
N ARG A 381 7.83 6.83 -2.51
CA ARG A 381 7.14 5.75 -3.23
C ARG A 381 7.46 5.69 -4.73
N MET A 382 8.01 6.77 -5.30
CA MET A 382 8.45 6.78 -6.70
C MET A 382 9.66 5.87 -6.95
N MET A 383 10.36 5.42 -5.91
CA MET A 383 11.50 4.51 -6.03
C MET A 383 11.15 3.18 -6.71
N ILE A 384 9.89 2.76 -6.74
CA ILE A 384 9.43 1.58 -7.49
C ILE A 384 9.83 1.65 -8.99
N TYR A 385 9.76 2.84 -9.60
CA TYR A 385 10.13 3.04 -11.01
C TYR A 385 11.65 3.04 -11.20
N VAL A 386 12.40 3.49 -10.19
CA VAL A 386 13.87 3.38 -10.19
C VAL A 386 14.29 1.91 -10.18
N TYR A 387 13.64 1.08 -9.33
CA TYR A 387 13.92 -0.36 -9.30
C TYR A 387 13.54 -1.07 -10.61
N LEU A 388 12.48 -0.66 -11.29
CA LEU A 388 12.13 -1.22 -12.59
C LEU A 388 13.19 -0.89 -13.66
N ALA A 389 13.67 0.36 -13.70
CA ALA A 389 14.73 0.79 -14.60
C ALA A 389 16.07 0.08 -14.26
N ALA A 390 16.37 -0.07 -12.97
CA ALA A 390 17.51 -0.81 -12.47
C ALA A 390 17.48 -2.29 -12.89
N ALA A 391 16.33 -2.94 -12.76
CA ALA A 391 16.11 -4.32 -13.14
C ALA A 391 16.37 -4.57 -14.65
N ILE A 392 15.89 -3.65 -15.49
CA ILE A 392 16.14 -3.70 -16.95
C ILE A 392 17.64 -3.57 -17.25
N THR A 393 18.28 -2.57 -16.64
CA THR A 393 19.70 -2.26 -16.87
C THR A 393 20.61 -3.39 -16.37
N PHE A 394 20.32 -3.90 -15.17
CA PHE A 394 21.03 -5.04 -14.58
C PHE A 394 20.91 -6.31 -15.44
N SER A 395 19.67 -6.64 -15.87
CA SER A 395 19.45 -7.80 -16.75
C SER A 395 20.20 -7.68 -18.08
N PHE A 396 20.21 -6.47 -18.65
CA PHE A 396 20.93 -6.21 -19.89
C PHE A 396 22.44 -6.41 -19.70
N LEU A 397 23.01 -5.90 -18.61
CA LEU A 397 24.44 -6.10 -18.30
C LEU A 397 24.77 -7.57 -18.14
N LEU A 398 24.02 -8.33 -17.35
CA LEU A 398 24.22 -9.77 -17.19
C LEU A 398 24.18 -10.50 -18.54
N ARG A 399 23.25 -10.13 -19.42
CA ARG A 399 23.18 -10.68 -20.77
C ARG A 399 24.37 -10.30 -21.63
N ALA A 400 24.84 -9.05 -21.54
CA ALA A 400 26.01 -8.57 -22.28
C ALA A 400 27.29 -9.29 -21.83
N LEU A 401 27.48 -9.46 -20.53
CA LEU A 401 28.61 -10.24 -19.97
C LEU A 401 28.59 -11.69 -20.45
N TRP A 402 27.43 -12.34 -20.48
CA TRP A 402 27.25 -13.68 -21.00
C TRP A 402 27.71 -13.83 -22.46
N LEU A 403 27.48 -12.81 -23.29
CA LEU A 403 27.86 -12.80 -24.71
C LEU A 403 29.33 -12.54 -24.95
N ILE A 404 30.07 -11.92 -24.00
CA ILE A 404 31.51 -11.59 -24.09
C ILE A 404 32.39 -12.72 -23.55
N ARG A 405 31.90 -13.95 -23.52
CA ARG A 405 32.63 -15.14 -23.00
C ARG A 405 32.91 -15.10 -21.49
N SER A 406 32.11 -14.37 -20.71
CA SER A 406 32.19 -14.49 -19.27
C SER A 406 31.76 -15.90 -18.85
N THR A 407 32.47 -16.46 -17.87
CA THR A 407 32.07 -17.75 -17.30
C THR A 407 30.72 -17.59 -16.55
N PRO A 408 29.87 -18.63 -16.48
CA PRO A 408 28.68 -18.60 -15.64
C PRO A 408 28.97 -18.15 -14.21
N ALA A 409 30.15 -18.49 -13.69
CA ALA A 409 30.59 -18.07 -12.36
C ALA A 409 30.70 -16.55 -12.23
N LEU A 410 31.23 -15.82 -13.21
CA LEU A 410 31.32 -14.37 -13.16
C LEU A 410 29.94 -13.72 -13.11
N ASN A 411 28.98 -14.22 -13.92
CA ASN A 411 27.61 -13.71 -13.87
C ASN A 411 26.95 -13.99 -12.51
N ALA A 412 27.19 -15.16 -11.92
CA ALA A 412 26.71 -15.49 -10.59
C ALA A 412 27.32 -14.57 -9.52
N VAL A 413 28.61 -14.31 -9.59
CA VAL A 413 29.32 -13.39 -8.68
C VAL A 413 28.75 -11.97 -8.80
N VAL A 414 28.58 -11.45 -10.02
CA VAL A 414 27.99 -10.12 -10.24
C VAL A 414 26.56 -10.06 -9.70
N ALA A 415 25.76 -11.10 -9.97
CA ALA A 415 24.40 -11.17 -9.45
C ALA A 415 24.38 -11.20 -7.91
N LEU A 416 25.26 -11.98 -7.29
CA LEU A 416 25.37 -12.08 -5.84
C LEU A 416 25.80 -10.74 -5.21
N ILE A 417 26.83 -10.08 -5.76
CA ILE A 417 27.30 -8.78 -5.27
C ILE A 417 26.19 -7.72 -5.30
N VAL A 418 25.31 -7.77 -6.31
CA VAL A 418 24.21 -6.81 -6.44
C VAL A 418 23.04 -7.16 -5.53
N LEU A 419 22.63 -8.43 -5.51
CA LEU A 419 21.38 -8.84 -4.85
C LEU A 419 21.56 -9.06 -3.35
N LEU A 420 22.73 -9.49 -2.89
CA LEU A 420 22.97 -9.79 -1.48
C LEU A 420 22.74 -8.59 -0.54
N PRO A 421 23.22 -7.36 -0.86
CA PRO A 421 22.96 -6.21 -0.01
C PRO A 421 21.48 -5.78 0.02
N LEU A 422 20.69 -6.16 -0.99
CA LEU A 422 19.29 -5.81 -1.12
C LEU A 422 18.35 -6.81 -0.43
N LEU A 423 18.89 -7.90 0.13
CA LEU A 423 18.07 -8.90 0.81
C LEU A 423 17.31 -8.28 1.98
N PRO A 424 16.00 -8.55 2.11
CA PRO A 424 15.20 -8.06 3.23
C PRO A 424 15.55 -8.78 4.52
N THR A 425 15.21 -8.15 5.64
CA THR A 425 15.20 -8.80 6.96
C THR A 425 14.30 -10.04 6.93
N LEU A 426 14.78 -11.15 7.48
CA LEU A 426 14.09 -12.43 7.50
C LEU A 426 13.87 -12.92 8.94
N PRO A 427 12.72 -13.51 9.22
CA PRO A 427 11.51 -13.58 8.38
C PRO A 427 10.82 -12.23 8.23
N ALA A 428 9.92 -12.10 7.26
CA ALA A 428 9.04 -10.93 7.15
C ALA A 428 8.23 -10.75 8.45
N PRO A 429 7.88 -9.50 8.84
CA PRO A 429 7.09 -9.24 10.03
C PRO A 429 5.80 -10.05 10.03
N ALA A 430 5.52 -10.73 11.15
CA ALA A 430 4.33 -11.52 11.36
C ALA A 430 3.74 -11.17 12.73
N THR A 431 2.58 -10.58 12.75
CA THR A 431 1.91 -10.11 13.95
C THR A 431 0.78 -11.06 14.34
N PRO A 432 0.72 -11.50 15.60
CA PRO A 432 -0.42 -12.28 16.09
C PRO A 432 -1.71 -11.46 15.98
N LEU A 433 -2.77 -12.09 15.47
CA LEU A 433 -4.10 -11.50 15.49
C LEU A 433 -4.57 -11.48 16.94
N HIS A 434 -4.93 -10.31 17.47
CA HIS A 434 -5.47 -10.20 18.81
C HIS A 434 -6.79 -10.96 18.90
N THR A 435 -6.75 -12.14 19.53
CA THR A 435 -7.92 -13.02 19.67
C THR A 435 -8.81 -12.63 20.84
N ARG A 436 -8.29 -11.81 21.78
CA ARG A 436 -9.11 -11.32 22.88
C ARG A 436 -10.18 -10.37 22.32
N ALA A 437 -11.42 -10.79 22.42
CA ALA A 437 -12.58 -10.06 21.96
C ALA A 437 -13.65 -10.04 23.04
N PRO A 438 -14.54 -9.02 23.08
CA PRO A 438 -15.63 -8.95 24.06
C PRO A 438 -16.68 -10.05 23.86
N PHE A 439 -16.44 -10.99 22.94
CA PHE A 439 -17.33 -12.11 22.64
C PHE A 439 -16.51 -13.30 22.14
N THR A 440 -16.52 -14.35 22.94
CA THR A 440 -15.81 -15.60 22.64
C THR A 440 -16.71 -16.68 22.03
N SER A 441 -18.03 -16.47 22.01
CA SER A 441 -19.03 -17.39 21.48
C SER A 441 -20.05 -16.70 20.60
N ALA A 442 -20.74 -17.46 19.75
CA ALA A 442 -21.85 -16.95 18.93
C ALA A 442 -22.99 -16.36 19.81
N LEU A 443 -23.26 -16.93 20.98
CA LEU A 443 -24.22 -16.39 21.92
C LEU A 443 -23.78 -15.04 22.48
N SER A 444 -22.48 -14.86 22.75
CA SER A 444 -22.00 -13.56 23.17
C SER A 444 -21.99 -12.54 22.05
N ALA A 445 -21.77 -12.95 20.81
CA ALA A 445 -21.88 -12.09 19.64
C ALA A 445 -23.32 -11.61 19.38
N GLN A 446 -24.33 -12.48 19.56
CA GLN A 446 -25.74 -12.09 19.43
C GLN A 446 -26.12 -10.93 20.37
N ALA A 447 -25.45 -10.83 21.49
CA ALA A 447 -25.65 -9.74 22.42
C ALA A 447 -25.34 -8.36 21.81
N PHE A 448 -24.50 -8.26 20.78
CA PHE A 448 -24.13 -7.01 20.10
C PHE A 448 -24.93 -6.78 18.79
N ASN A 449 -25.84 -7.70 18.46
CA ASN A 449 -26.59 -7.58 17.20
C ASN A 449 -27.44 -6.30 17.18
N GLY A 450 -27.23 -5.47 16.15
CA GLY A 450 -27.88 -4.18 15.99
C GLY A 450 -27.41 -3.09 16.97
N ALA A 451 -26.37 -3.34 17.78
CA ALA A 451 -25.81 -2.32 18.66
C ALA A 451 -25.02 -1.27 17.86
N ASN A 452 -24.99 -0.02 18.37
CA ASN A 452 -24.02 0.98 18.01
C ASN A 452 -23.05 1.16 19.20
N VAL A 453 -21.81 0.72 19.02
CA VAL A 453 -20.87 0.49 20.11
C VAL A 453 -19.82 1.60 20.17
N LEU A 454 -19.63 2.14 21.37
CA LEU A 454 -18.42 2.87 21.74
C LEU A 454 -17.45 1.91 22.41
N PHE A 455 -16.28 1.75 21.85
CA PHE A 455 -15.18 0.99 22.48
C PHE A 455 -14.22 1.94 23.21
N GLU A 456 -13.68 1.46 24.34
CA GLU A 456 -12.55 2.08 25.02
C GLU A 456 -11.47 1.03 25.28
N PRO A 457 -10.24 1.21 24.79
CA PRO A 457 -9.77 2.43 24.09
C PRO A 457 -10.51 2.68 22.78
N PHE A 458 -10.63 3.97 22.43
CA PHE A 458 -11.31 4.39 21.22
C PHE A 458 -10.65 3.80 19.97
N PRO A 459 -11.44 3.18 19.06
CA PRO A 459 -10.90 2.59 17.85
C PRO A 459 -10.30 3.65 16.91
N GLY A 460 -9.02 3.51 16.59
CA GLY A 460 -8.27 4.43 15.73
C GLY A 460 -6.94 3.84 15.32
N VAL A 461 -5.96 4.69 15.09
CA VAL A 461 -4.59 4.31 14.69
C VAL A 461 -3.95 3.40 15.76
N ASP A 462 -4.07 3.77 17.04
CA ASP A 462 -3.40 3.06 18.13
C ASP A 462 -4.14 1.78 18.55
N TYR A 463 -5.46 1.72 18.36
CA TYR A 463 -6.32 0.60 18.77
C TYR A 463 -7.29 0.17 17.67
N PRO A 464 -6.81 -0.37 16.54
CA PRO A 464 -7.67 -0.77 15.42
C PRO A 464 -8.42 -2.09 15.67
N GLN A 465 -8.17 -2.79 16.78
CA GLN A 465 -8.62 -4.17 17.06
C GLN A 465 -10.14 -4.34 17.01
N ALA A 466 -10.91 -3.29 17.36
CA ALA A 466 -12.37 -3.31 17.29
C ALA A 466 -12.88 -3.61 15.87
N MET A 467 -12.13 -3.20 14.83
CA MET A 467 -12.45 -3.53 13.43
C MET A 467 -12.30 -5.04 13.18
N THR A 468 -11.29 -5.68 13.76
CA THR A 468 -11.13 -7.14 13.70
C THR A 468 -12.27 -7.86 14.42
N TRP A 469 -12.68 -7.37 15.58
CA TRP A 469 -13.79 -7.95 16.34
C TRP A 469 -15.12 -7.84 15.58
N GLN A 470 -15.44 -6.67 15.01
CA GLN A 470 -16.63 -6.45 14.19
C GLN A 470 -16.68 -7.43 13.01
N ARG A 471 -15.56 -7.58 12.31
CA ARG A 471 -15.43 -8.54 11.21
C ARG A 471 -15.64 -9.99 11.67
N SER A 472 -15.10 -10.38 12.84
CA SER A 472 -15.19 -11.75 13.35
C SER A 472 -16.63 -12.18 13.67
N VAL A 473 -17.52 -11.23 13.91
CA VAL A 473 -18.97 -11.47 14.10
C VAL A 473 -19.81 -11.02 12.91
N ASN A 474 -19.21 -11.07 11.71
CA ASN A 474 -19.87 -10.77 10.46
C ASN A 474 -20.62 -9.42 10.46
N PHE A 475 -19.96 -8.37 10.96
CA PHE A 475 -20.49 -7.01 11.00
C PHE A 475 -21.86 -6.90 11.70
N SER A 476 -22.10 -7.63 12.78
CA SER A 476 -23.38 -7.67 13.49
C SER A 476 -23.72 -6.38 14.23
N PHE A 477 -22.77 -5.47 14.40
CA PHE A 477 -22.94 -4.18 15.07
C PHE A 477 -22.27 -3.04 14.28
N THR A 478 -22.69 -1.80 14.55
CA THR A 478 -21.98 -0.58 14.11
C THR A 478 -21.11 -0.06 15.25
N MET A 479 -20.07 0.72 14.93
CA MET A 479 -19.24 1.33 15.97
C MET A 479 -18.87 2.77 15.65
N ILE A 480 -18.71 3.57 16.70
CA ILE A 480 -18.13 4.90 16.63
C ILE A 480 -16.62 4.75 16.56
N GLY A 481 -16.00 5.51 15.66
CA GLY A 481 -14.57 5.41 15.41
C GLY A 481 -14.19 4.24 14.50
N GLY A 482 -12.91 3.97 14.45
CA GLY A 482 -12.25 3.05 13.54
C GLY A 482 -11.03 3.70 12.92
N TYR A 483 -10.07 2.93 12.42
CA TYR A 483 -8.98 3.47 11.62
C TYR A 483 -9.51 3.74 10.21
N VAL A 484 -9.92 4.98 9.97
CA VAL A 484 -10.56 5.43 8.71
C VAL A 484 -9.87 6.70 8.21
N ILE A 485 -9.79 6.86 6.90
CA ILE A 485 -9.39 8.12 6.29
C ILE A 485 -10.68 8.94 6.08
N GLY A 486 -10.81 10.01 6.84
CA GLY A 486 -11.96 10.90 6.82
C GLY A 486 -12.25 11.51 8.19
N PRO A 487 -13.14 12.49 8.25
CA PRO A 487 -13.55 13.09 9.51
C PRO A 487 -14.42 12.12 10.30
N TYR A 488 -14.24 12.13 11.61
CA TYR A 488 -15.23 11.58 12.51
C TYR A 488 -16.49 12.48 12.52
N ALA A 489 -17.60 11.94 13.00
CA ALA A 489 -18.79 12.77 13.22
C ALA A 489 -18.44 13.96 14.13
N PRO A 490 -19.07 15.14 13.90
CA PRO A 490 -18.81 16.33 14.70
C PRO A 490 -18.93 16.05 16.20
N GLY A 491 -17.95 16.50 16.96
CA GLY A 491 -17.90 16.32 18.42
C GLY A 491 -17.29 15.02 18.92
N VAL A 492 -17.19 13.95 18.10
CA VAL A 492 -16.70 12.63 18.54
C VAL A 492 -15.26 12.71 19.08
N GLN A 493 -14.37 13.42 18.41
CA GLN A 493 -12.97 13.56 18.88
C GLN A 493 -12.88 14.35 20.18
N ALA A 494 -13.64 15.44 20.30
CA ALA A 494 -13.67 16.24 21.53
C ALA A 494 -14.25 15.43 22.70
N PHE A 495 -15.32 14.68 22.46
CA PHE A 495 -15.91 13.76 23.43
C PHE A 495 -14.92 12.69 23.88
N GLN A 496 -14.22 12.05 22.93
CA GLN A 496 -13.21 11.06 23.24
C GLN A 496 -12.09 11.61 24.13
N GLN A 497 -11.56 12.79 23.77
CA GLN A 497 -10.53 13.45 24.59
C GLN A 497 -11.05 13.76 26.00
N GLN A 498 -12.27 14.25 26.10
CA GLN A 498 -12.90 14.52 27.38
C GLN A 498 -13.08 13.25 28.23
N ILE A 499 -13.54 12.14 27.66
CA ILE A 499 -13.66 10.84 28.34
C ILE A 499 -12.27 10.40 28.85
N HIS A 500 -11.26 10.46 28.01
CA HIS A 500 -9.89 10.09 28.37
C HIS A 500 -9.38 10.93 29.56
N ASP A 501 -9.53 12.25 29.50
CA ASP A 501 -9.04 13.17 30.54
C ASP A 501 -9.78 12.98 31.87
N LEU A 502 -11.09 12.79 31.84
CA LEU A 502 -11.90 12.51 33.02
C LEU A 502 -11.56 11.17 33.66
N ALA A 503 -11.36 10.14 32.84
CA ALA A 503 -10.99 8.79 33.29
C ALA A 503 -9.58 8.78 33.92
N ALA A 504 -8.61 9.48 33.32
CA ALA A 504 -7.24 9.58 33.82
C ALA A 504 -7.19 10.28 35.21
N ARG A 505 -8.06 11.28 35.43
CA ARG A 505 -8.14 12.03 36.71
C ARG A 505 -9.04 11.36 37.73
N SER A 506 -9.75 10.28 37.39
CA SER A 506 -10.73 9.59 38.26
C SER A 506 -11.74 10.56 38.90
N VAL A 507 -12.32 11.44 38.12
CA VAL A 507 -13.20 12.53 38.58
C VAL A 507 -14.57 11.98 39.01
N THR A 508 -15.15 12.56 40.08
CA THR A 508 -16.56 12.39 40.41
C THR A 508 -17.37 13.45 39.67
N LEU A 509 -18.32 13.01 38.83
CA LEU A 509 -19.13 13.89 38.01
C LEU A 509 -20.30 14.48 38.81
N SER A 510 -20.62 15.77 38.58
CA SER A 510 -21.87 16.36 39.01
C SER A 510 -23.06 15.79 38.20
N PRO A 511 -24.31 15.85 38.71
CA PRO A 511 -25.48 15.38 37.97
C PRO A 511 -25.65 16.03 36.60
N SER A 512 -25.32 17.32 36.48
CA SER A 512 -25.35 18.05 35.19
C SER A 512 -24.32 17.55 34.20
N GLN A 513 -23.08 17.21 34.65
CA GLN A 513 -22.06 16.64 33.81
C GLN A 513 -22.41 15.21 33.36
N GLN A 514 -22.96 14.39 34.25
CA GLN A 514 -23.46 13.04 33.91
C GLN A 514 -24.51 13.11 32.80
N LEU A 515 -25.52 13.99 32.95
CA LEU A 515 -26.56 14.18 31.96
C LEU A 515 -26.00 14.69 30.62
N ALA A 516 -25.05 15.63 30.63
CA ALA A 516 -24.45 16.15 29.43
C ALA A 516 -23.71 15.05 28.64
N LEU A 517 -22.85 14.28 29.31
CA LEU A 517 -22.09 13.19 28.67
C LEU A 517 -23.01 12.05 28.18
N LEU A 518 -24.07 11.73 28.93
CA LEU A 518 -25.07 10.75 28.47
C LEU A 518 -25.81 11.26 27.23
N THR A 519 -26.14 12.56 27.19
CA THR A 519 -26.79 13.17 26.04
C THR A 519 -25.90 13.14 24.80
N GLU A 520 -24.58 13.37 24.95
CA GLU A 520 -23.62 13.25 23.86
C GLU A 520 -23.53 11.81 23.33
N LEU A 521 -23.45 10.80 24.21
CA LEU A 521 -23.50 9.39 23.79
C LEU A 521 -24.76 9.08 22.97
N ARG A 522 -25.90 9.59 23.41
CA ARG A 522 -27.20 9.43 22.69
C ARG A 522 -27.19 10.16 21.34
N THR A 523 -26.64 11.35 21.28
CA THR A 523 -26.51 12.13 20.04
C THR A 523 -25.68 11.37 19.00
N PHE A 524 -24.64 10.63 19.43
CA PHE A 524 -23.88 9.74 18.56
C PHE A 524 -24.61 8.41 18.26
N GLY A 525 -25.80 8.20 18.81
CA GLY A 525 -26.58 6.97 18.64
C GLY A 525 -25.99 5.77 19.40
N VAL A 526 -25.07 5.97 20.35
CA VAL A 526 -24.49 4.90 21.15
C VAL A 526 -25.55 4.29 22.06
N ASN A 527 -25.62 2.96 22.06
CA ASN A 527 -26.46 2.19 22.97
C ASN A 527 -25.69 1.13 23.75
N THR A 528 -24.42 0.98 23.43
CA THR A 528 -23.54 0.00 24.09
C THR A 528 -22.14 0.60 24.25
N VAL A 529 -21.58 0.51 25.46
CA VAL A 529 -20.19 0.88 25.74
C VAL A 529 -19.43 -0.38 26.11
N VAL A 530 -18.26 -0.60 25.53
CA VAL A 530 -17.38 -1.74 25.78
C VAL A 530 -16.00 -1.22 26.14
N VAL A 531 -15.54 -1.57 27.33
CA VAL A 531 -14.24 -1.11 27.85
C VAL A 531 -13.32 -2.31 28.04
N ASP A 532 -12.09 -2.23 27.53
CA ASP A 532 -11.02 -3.16 27.90
C ASP A 532 -10.27 -2.62 29.13
N PRO A 533 -10.54 -3.15 30.32
CA PRO A 533 -9.97 -2.62 31.55
C PRO A 533 -8.45 -2.84 31.66
N ALA A 534 -7.85 -3.64 30.78
CA ALA A 534 -6.42 -3.92 30.80
C ALA A 534 -5.56 -2.79 30.19
N VAL A 535 -6.18 -1.95 29.35
CA VAL A 535 -5.43 -0.95 28.56
C VAL A 535 -5.95 0.49 28.70
N VAL A 536 -7.00 0.69 29.50
CA VAL A 536 -7.55 2.03 29.78
C VAL A 536 -7.17 2.52 31.18
N PRO A 537 -7.25 3.83 31.48
CA PRO A 537 -7.10 4.36 32.84
C PRO A 537 -8.07 3.71 33.81
N SER A 538 -7.65 3.48 35.06
CA SER A 538 -8.43 2.81 36.11
C SER A 538 -9.76 3.52 36.45
N GLY A 539 -9.83 4.84 36.22
CA GLY A 539 -11.05 5.63 36.41
C GLY A 539 -12.15 5.39 35.37
N THR A 540 -11.84 4.75 34.23
CA THR A 540 -12.80 4.57 33.10
C THR A 540 -14.04 3.78 33.52
N ARG A 541 -13.88 2.73 34.35
CA ARG A 541 -15.02 1.98 34.89
C ARG A 541 -15.96 2.85 35.73
N SER A 542 -15.40 3.63 36.64
CA SER A 542 -16.17 4.52 37.50
C SER A 542 -16.87 5.60 36.68
N LEU A 543 -16.17 6.18 35.71
CA LEU A 543 -16.69 7.21 34.83
C LEU A 543 -17.93 6.75 34.06
N PHE A 544 -17.88 5.63 33.34
CA PHE A 544 -19.04 5.13 32.60
C PHE A 544 -20.17 4.65 33.51
N THR A 545 -19.85 4.12 34.70
CA THR A 545 -20.87 3.79 35.70
C THR A 545 -21.62 5.04 36.15
N GLN A 546 -20.93 6.17 36.35
CA GLN A 546 -21.58 7.45 36.70
C GLN A 546 -22.39 8.03 35.53
N ILE A 547 -21.87 7.97 34.29
CA ILE A 547 -22.56 8.51 33.10
C ILE A 547 -23.84 7.72 32.83
N ILE A 548 -23.80 6.39 32.90
CA ILE A 548 -24.91 5.51 32.51
C ILE A 548 -25.86 5.26 33.66
N GLY A 549 -25.40 5.46 34.91
CA GLY A 549 -26.22 5.24 36.12
C GLY A 549 -26.38 3.76 36.50
N ALA A 550 -25.63 2.86 35.89
CA ALA A 550 -25.69 1.41 36.15
C ALA A 550 -24.28 0.78 36.14
N PRO A 551 -24.03 -0.29 36.91
CA PRO A 551 -22.77 -1.02 36.86
C PRO A 551 -22.62 -1.78 35.55
N PRO A 552 -21.37 -2.04 35.10
CA PRO A 552 -21.12 -2.86 33.92
C PRO A 552 -21.39 -4.34 34.18
N VAL A 553 -21.72 -5.05 33.12
CA VAL A 553 -21.63 -6.51 33.09
C VAL A 553 -20.22 -6.89 32.65
N ALA A 554 -19.50 -7.65 33.50
CA ALA A 554 -18.21 -8.21 33.10
C ALA A 554 -18.45 -9.38 32.15
N LYS A 555 -17.82 -9.33 30.97
CA LYS A 555 -17.98 -10.34 29.93
C LYS A 555 -16.65 -10.56 29.19
N ASP A 556 -16.18 -11.78 29.16
CA ASP A 556 -14.96 -12.17 28.44
C ASP A 556 -13.72 -11.28 28.75
N GLY A 557 -13.68 -10.73 29.98
CA GLY A 557 -12.64 -9.82 30.44
C GLY A 557 -12.83 -8.36 30.05
N PHE A 558 -13.96 -8.02 29.44
CA PHE A 558 -14.38 -6.66 29.13
C PHE A 558 -15.50 -6.20 30.07
N LEU A 559 -15.67 -4.89 30.18
CA LEU A 559 -16.78 -4.26 30.89
C LEU A 559 -17.78 -3.76 29.87
N VAL A 560 -19.05 -4.16 29.98
CA VAL A 560 -20.09 -3.84 29.01
C VAL A 560 -21.25 -3.13 29.69
N TRP A 561 -21.60 -1.96 29.20
CA TRP A 561 -22.84 -1.24 29.56
C TRP A 561 -23.79 -1.25 28.39
N ARG A 562 -25.06 -1.40 28.67
CA ARG A 562 -26.15 -1.26 27.71
C ARG A 562 -27.18 -0.31 28.24
N PHE A 563 -27.66 0.57 27.38
CA PHE A 563 -28.70 1.52 27.72
C PHE A 563 -29.58 1.77 26.50
N VAL A 564 -30.82 2.16 26.75
CA VAL A 564 -31.75 2.47 25.67
C VAL A 564 -31.47 3.92 25.23
N PRO A 565 -31.21 4.19 23.96
CA PRO A 565 -31.21 5.55 23.46
C PRO A 565 -32.69 6.01 23.41
N HIS A 566 -33.12 6.86 24.34
CA HIS A 566 -34.43 7.53 24.30
C HIS A 566 -34.28 8.88 23.66
#